data_6ede085b35b7798a4195226b63f51f8a
#
_entry.id   6ede085b35b7798a4195226b63f51f8a
#
_cell.length_a   1.000
_cell.length_b   1.000
_cell.length_c   1.000
_cell.angle_alpha   90.00
_cell.angle_beta   90.00
_cell.angle_gamma   90.00
#
_symmetry.space_group_name_H-M   'P 1'
#
loop_
_entity.id
_entity.type
_entity.pdbx_description
1 polymer ?
#
loop_
_entity_poly.entity_id
_entity_poly.type
_entity_poly.pdbx_seq_one_letter_code
_entity_poly.pdbx_strand_id
1 'polypeptide(L)'
;TILTILNFIIMNRIILNKLDFSRIFKCINEARRHNTIGINEAENLLNELDSAKVVEPHEIPHDVVTMNSIIRISFLNTNKTTQFQIVYPDQANIKENRISIFSPVATALIGYKVSDEIEWIVPSGLTKLRIDEIIYQPEAAGDYDLQY
;
A
#
# COMPACT_ATOMS: atom_id res chain seq x y z
N THR A 1 2.89 6.05 -28.53
CA THR A 1 3.97 7.06 -28.48
C THR A 1 4.54 7.16 -27.07
N ILE A 2 5.74 7.72 -26.97
CA ILE A 2 6.40 7.95 -25.68
C ILE A 2 5.53 8.84 -24.79
N LEU A 3 4.90 9.86 -25.35
CA LEU A 3 4.03 10.78 -24.62
C LEU A 3 2.81 10.05 -24.03
N THR A 4 2.21 9.12 -24.79
CA THR A 4 1.06 8.34 -24.33
C THR A 4 1.46 7.39 -23.18
N ILE A 5 2.63 6.75 -23.28
CA ILE A 5 3.18 5.87 -22.23
C ILE A 5 3.48 6.70 -20.97
N LEU A 6 4.09 7.88 -21.13
CA LEU A 6 4.40 8.77 -20.01
C LEU A 6 3.14 9.23 -19.29
N ASN A 7 2.10 9.60 -20.03
CA ASN A 7 0.81 9.98 -19.44
C ASN A 7 0.17 8.83 -18.69
N PHE A 8 0.24 7.61 -19.22
CA PHE A 8 -0.27 6.40 -18.55
C PHE A 8 0.47 6.17 -17.22
N ILE A 9 1.80 6.25 -17.21
CA ILE A 9 2.61 6.09 -16.00
C ILE A 9 2.25 7.16 -14.97
N ILE A 10 2.09 8.42 -15.37
CA ILE A 10 1.72 9.52 -14.48
C ILE A 10 0.33 9.30 -13.89
N MET A 11 -0.64 8.85 -14.70
CA MET A 11 -2.02 8.64 -14.26
C MET A 11 -2.16 7.47 -13.27
N ASN A 12 -1.29 6.45 -13.35
CA ASN A 12 -1.31 5.28 -12.47
C ASN A 12 -0.31 5.38 -11.32
N ARG A 13 0.19 6.58 -11.07
CA ARG A 13 1.17 6.81 -10.02
C ARG A 13 0.51 6.72 -8.65
N ILE A 14 1.11 5.92 -7.74
CA ILE A 14 0.63 5.83 -6.36
C ILE A 14 0.87 7.16 -5.63
N ILE A 15 0.05 7.42 -4.62
CA ILE A 15 0.12 8.65 -3.83
C ILE A 15 0.42 8.27 -2.38
N LEU A 16 1.46 8.87 -1.80
CA LEU A 16 1.83 8.67 -0.39
C LEU A 16 2.02 10.02 0.28
N ASN A 17 1.70 10.11 1.57
CA ASN A 17 2.10 11.28 2.31
C ASN A 17 3.58 11.17 2.71
N LYS A 18 4.21 12.30 2.97
CA LYS A 18 5.66 12.35 3.20
C LYS A 18 6.07 11.65 4.50
N LEU A 19 5.21 11.58 5.51
CA LEU A 19 5.49 10.86 6.75
C LEU A 19 5.50 9.36 6.52
N ASP A 20 4.50 8.83 5.82
CA ASP A 20 4.44 7.41 5.46
C ASP A 20 5.64 7.03 4.59
N PHE A 21 5.97 7.85 3.60
CA PHE A 21 7.13 7.63 2.75
C PHE A 21 8.41 7.47 3.59
N SER A 22 8.67 8.41 4.49
CA SER A 22 9.87 8.41 5.33
C SER A 22 9.90 7.21 6.29
N ARG A 23 8.76 6.89 6.89
CA ARG A 23 8.65 5.78 7.85
C ARG A 23 8.81 4.42 7.18
N ILE A 24 8.17 4.23 6.03
CA ILE A 24 8.31 2.98 5.26
C ILE A 24 9.77 2.80 4.83
N PHE A 25 10.37 3.85 4.29
CA PHE A 25 11.78 3.81 3.87
C PHE A 25 12.70 3.43 5.02
N LYS A 26 12.50 4.03 6.19
CA LYS A 26 13.26 3.72 7.40
C LYS A 26 13.07 2.26 7.84
N CYS A 27 11.83 1.76 7.82
CA CYS A 27 11.53 0.37 8.15
C CYS A 27 12.24 -0.61 7.23
N ILE A 28 12.27 -0.33 5.92
CA ILE A 28 12.97 -1.18 4.95
C ILE A 28 14.47 -1.22 5.26
N ASN A 29 15.08 -0.06 5.50
CA ASN A 29 16.52 0.01 5.80
C ASN A 29 16.88 -0.74 7.08
N GLU A 30 16.08 -0.60 8.12
CA GLU A 30 16.28 -1.33 9.37
C GLU A 30 16.12 -2.84 9.18
N ALA A 31 15.08 -3.25 8.47
CA ALA A 31 14.81 -4.66 8.21
C ALA A 31 15.91 -5.31 7.35
N ARG A 32 16.47 -4.57 6.40
CA ARG A 32 17.59 -5.05 5.58
C ARG A 32 18.85 -5.26 6.42
N ARG A 33 19.14 -4.35 7.36
CA ARG A 33 20.30 -4.49 8.26
C ARG A 33 20.18 -5.71 9.17
N HIS A 34 18.95 -6.08 9.57
CA HIS A 34 18.69 -7.19 10.47
C HIS A 34 18.22 -8.47 9.74
N ASN A 35 18.24 -8.47 8.41
CA ASN A 35 17.79 -9.59 7.57
C ASN A 35 16.37 -10.07 7.90
N THR A 36 15.47 -9.12 8.24
CA THR A 36 14.07 -9.42 8.58
C THR A 36 13.10 -9.15 7.42
N ILE A 37 13.59 -8.80 6.25
CA ILE A 37 12.82 -8.65 5.02
C ILE A 37 13.55 -9.40 3.89
N GLY A 38 12.79 -10.05 3.01
CA GLY A 38 13.36 -10.69 1.83
C GLY A 38 13.89 -9.66 0.84
N ILE A 39 14.88 -10.06 0.03
CA ILE A 39 15.49 -9.18 -0.97
C ILE A 39 14.45 -8.72 -1.98
N ASN A 40 13.61 -9.64 -2.49
CA ASN A 40 12.59 -9.31 -3.48
C ASN A 40 11.49 -8.42 -2.90
N GLU A 41 11.04 -8.69 -1.68
CA GLU A 41 10.05 -7.87 -1.00
C GLU A 41 10.56 -6.44 -0.80
N ALA A 42 11.82 -6.29 -0.37
CA ALA A 42 12.44 -4.97 -0.19
C ALA A 42 12.51 -4.20 -1.51
N GLU A 43 12.94 -4.85 -2.59
CA GLU A 43 13.05 -4.23 -3.91
C GLU A 43 11.68 -3.81 -4.45
N ASN A 44 10.66 -4.66 -4.31
CA ASN A 44 9.31 -4.36 -4.75
C ASN A 44 8.75 -3.14 -4.05
N LEU A 45 8.91 -3.08 -2.72
CA LEU A 45 8.42 -1.94 -1.95
C LEU A 45 9.22 -0.66 -2.25
N LEU A 46 10.54 -0.76 -2.40
CA LEU A 46 11.37 0.38 -2.80
C LEU A 46 10.98 0.92 -4.18
N ASN A 47 10.66 0.04 -5.12
CA ASN A 47 10.20 0.46 -6.45
C ASN A 47 8.87 1.23 -6.37
N GLU A 48 7.93 0.79 -5.52
CA GLU A 48 6.68 1.52 -5.30
C GLU A 48 6.95 2.90 -4.70
N LEU A 49 7.83 2.99 -3.71
CA LEU A 49 8.21 4.28 -3.12
C LEU A 49 8.86 5.21 -4.15
N ASP A 50 9.72 4.68 -4.99
CA ASP A 50 10.47 5.46 -5.98
C ASP A 50 9.53 6.08 -7.03
N SER A 51 8.45 5.40 -7.38
CA SER A 51 7.46 5.90 -8.34
C SER A 51 6.36 6.75 -7.72
N ALA A 52 6.31 6.87 -6.40
CA ALA A 52 5.21 7.53 -5.72
C ALA A 52 5.21 9.05 -5.90
N LYS A 53 4.00 9.62 -5.98
CA LYS A 53 3.79 11.04 -5.79
C LYS A 53 3.69 11.31 -4.30
N VAL A 54 4.65 12.05 -3.74
CA VAL A 54 4.70 12.34 -2.30
C VAL A 54 4.05 13.71 -2.05
N VAL A 55 3.10 13.73 -1.11
CA VAL A 55 2.34 14.93 -0.77
C VAL A 55 2.31 15.13 0.76
N GLU A 56 1.83 16.28 1.20
CA GLU A 56 1.59 16.50 2.63
C GLU A 56 0.38 15.67 3.10
N PRO A 57 0.31 15.27 4.39
CA PRO A 57 -0.80 14.45 4.88
C PRO A 57 -2.19 15.02 4.57
N HIS A 58 -2.37 16.33 4.69
CA HIS A 58 -3.66 16.97 4.43
C HIS A 58 -4.04 17.01 2.93
N GLU A 59 -3.08 16.74 2.04
CA GLU A 59 -3.30 16.70 0.60
C GLU A 59 -3.67 15.31 0.07
N ILE A 60 -3.68 14.29 0.93
CA ILE A 60 -4.05 12.93 0.54
C ILE A 60 -5.55 12.92 0.15
N PRO A 61 -5.89 12.44 -1.05
CA PRO A 61 -7.30 12.21 -1.41
C PRO A 61 -7.92 11.15 -0.50
N HIS A 62 -9.19 11.32 -0.16
CA HIS A 62 -9.88 10.42 0.78
C HIS A 62 -10.10 9.01 0.24
N ASP A 63 -9.94 8.81 -1.05
CA ASP A 63 -10.12 7.51 -1.71
C ASP A 63 -8.81 6.74 -1.94
N VAL A 64 -7.69 7.22 -1.36
CA VAL A 64 -6.36 6.60 -1.49
C VAL A 64 -6.04 5.76 -0.27
N VAL A 65 -5.52 4.55 -0.48
CA VAL A 65 -5.07 3.65 0.60
C VAL A 65 -3.75 4.17 1.17
N THR A 66 -3.75 4.45 2.46
CA THR A 66 -2.56 4.94 3.20
C THR A 66 -2.20 3.99 4.34
N MET A 67 -1.06 4.20 4.98
CA MET A 67 -0.70 3.43 6.18
C MET A 67 -1.77 3.63 7.26
N ASN A 68 -2.09 2.56 7.96
CA ASN A 68 -3.15 2.48 8.97
C ASN A 68 -4.57 2.58 8.42
N SER A 69 -4.75 2.64 7.10
CA SER A 69 -6.07 2.55 6.49
C SER A 69 -6.68 1.17 6.73
N ILE A 70 -7.97 1.14 7.01
CA ILE A 70 -8.78 -0.10 7.05
C ILE A 70 -9.54 -0.17 5.74
N ILE A 71 -9.34 -1.24 5.01
CA ILE A 71 -9.89 -1.39 3.66
C ILE A 71 -10.61 -2.72 3.49
N ARG A 72 -11.56 -2.73 2.55
CA ARG A 72 -12.19 -3.96 2.06
C ARG A 72 -11.78 -4.16 0.60
N ILE A 73 -11.34 -5.37 0.29
CA ILE A 73 -10.94 -5.75 -1.07
C ILE A 73 -11.72 -6.99 -1.53
N SER A 74 -11.82 -7.14 -2.83
CA SER A 74 -12.35 -8.35 -3.48
C SER A 74 -11.27 -9.04 -4.28
N PHE A 75 -11.19 -10.37 -4.13
CA PHE A 75 -10.38 -11.22 -5.01
C PHE A 75 -11.25 -11.60 -6.21
N LEU A 76 -10.96 -11.02 -7.37
CA LEU A 76 -11.82 -11.15 -8.54
C LEU A 76 -11.87 -12.57 -9.10
N ASN A 77 -10.81 -13.37 -8.86
CA ASN A 77 -10.76 -14.76 -9.33
C ASN A 77 -11.72 -15.69 -8.57
N THR A 78 -12.04 -15.37 -7.31
CA THR A 78 -12.83 -16.23 -6.44
C THR A 78 -14.08 -15.56 -5.90
N ASN A 79 -14.32 -14.30 -6.20
CA ASN A 79 -15.39 -13.46 -5.65
C ASN A 79 -15.41 -13.39 -4.12
N LYS A 80 -14.27 -13.66 -3.48
CA LYS A 80 -14.14 -13.51 -2.03
C LYS A 80 -13.78 -12.08 -1.68
N THR A 81 -14.32 -11.61 -0.55
CA THR A 81 -13.98 -10.30 0.02
C THR A 81 -13.27 -10.48 1.34
N THR A 82 -12.41 -9.54 1.67
CA THR A 82 -11.74 -9.50 2.97
C THR A 82 -11.53 -8.05 3.41
N GLN A 83 -11.41 -7.86 4.71
CA GLN A 83 -11.18 -6.57 5.33
C GLN A 83 -9.95 -6.66 6.23
N PHE A 84 -9.06 -5.69 6.12
CA PHE A 84 -7.87 -5.62 6.97
C PHE A 84 -7.34 -4.18 7.06
N GLN A 85 -6.43 -4.00 8.01
CA GLN A 85 -5.69 -2.74 8.18
C GLN A 85 -4.24 -2.94 7.75
N ILE A 86 -3.70 -2.01 6.98
CA ILE A 86 -2.28 -2.02 6.61
C ILE A 86 -1.51 -1.26 7.69
N VAL A 87 -0.55 -1.94 8.31
CA VAL A 87 0.21 -1.38 9.44
C VAL A 87 1.72 -1.53 9.23
N TYR A 88 2.50 -0.85 10.07
CA TYR A 88 3.95 -1.05 10.11
C TYR A 88 4.27 -2.43 10.70
N PRO A 89 5.45 -3.00 10.38
CA PRO A 89 5.73 -4.40 10.70
C PRO A 89 5.58 -4.78 12.17
N ASP A 90 5.95 -3.89 13.09
CA ASP A 90 5.88 -4.14 14.53
C ASP A 90 4.45 -4.17 15.08
N GLN A 91 3.48 -3.70 14.30
CA GLN A 91 2.07 -3.67 14.69
C GLN A 91 1.25 -4.77 13.99
N ALA A 92 1.88 -5.59 13.16
CA ALA A 92 1.19 -6.64 12.43
C ALA A 92 0.61 -7.69 13.38
N ASN A 93 -0.64 -8.09 13.14
CA ASN A 93 -1.33 -9.12 13.90
C ASN A 93 -2.46 -9.69 13.04
N ILE A 94 -2.20 -10.84 12.43
CA ILE A 94 -3.15 -11.49 11.52
C ILE A 94 -4.47 -11.82 12.22
N LYS A 95 -4.43 -12.19 13.50
CA LYS A 95 -5.64 -12.49 14.27
C LYS A 95 -6.58 -11.28 14.42
N GLU A 96 -6.02 -10.07 14.38
CA GLU A 96 -6.77 -8.82 14.43
C GLU A 96 -6.91 -8.16 13.07
N ASN A 97 -6.64 -8.90 11.99
CA ASN A 97 -6.70 -8.40 10.61
C ASN A 97 -5.79 -7.18 10.37
N ARG A 98 -4.64 -7.14 11.02
CA ARG A 98 -3.60 -6.15 10.78
C ARG A 98 -2.46 -6.77 10.00
N ILE A 99 -2.22 -6.28 8.80
CA ILE A 99 -1.26 -6.82 7.84
C ILE A 99 -0.09 -5.86 7.71
N SER A 100 1.14 -6.40 7.79
CA SER A 100 2.35 -5.61 7.59
C SER A 100 2.44 -5.04 6.17
N ILE A 101 2.94 -3.80 6.06
CA ILE A 101 3.28 -3.20 4.76
C ILE A 101 4.28 -4.07 3.98
N PHE A 102 5.05 -4.92 4.65
CA PHE A 102 5.97 -5.84 3.97
C PHE A 102 5.26 -7.02 3.32
N SER A 103 4.00 -7.29 3.64
CA SER A 103 3.27 -8.38 2.99
C SER A 103 3.01 -8.04 1.52
N PRO A 104 3.01 -9.04 0.60
CA PRO A 104 2.80 -8.77 -0.82
C PRO A 104 1.48 -8.06 -1.12
N VAL A 105 0.39 -8.41 -0.44
CA VAL A 105 -0.91 -7.78 -0.68
C VAL A 105 -0.90 -6.32 -0.26
N ALA A 106 -0.29 -5.98 0.88
CA ALA A 106 -0.21 -4.60 1.34
C ALA A 106 0.67 -3.75 0.40
N THR A 107 1.82 -4.29 -0.01
CA THR A 107 2.70 -3.62 -0.97
C THR A 107 1.98 -3.35 -2.30
N ALA A 108 1.12 -4.28 -2.74
CA ALA A 108 0.36 -4.11 -3.98
C ALA A 108 -0.73 -3.04 -3.89
N LEU A 109 -1.24 -2.77 -2.70
CA LEU A 109 -2.41 -1.88 -2.50
C LEU A 109 -2.08 -0.47 -2.06
N ILE A 110 -0.94 -0.29 -1.38
CA ILE A 110 -0.60 1.02 -0.81
C ILE A 110 -0.52 2.10 -1.89
N GLY A 111 -1.17 3.24 -1.67
CA GLY A 111 -1.15 4.37 -2.58
C GLY A 111 -2.14 4.31 -3.73
N TYR A 112 -2.86 3.19 -3.90
CA TYR A 112 -3.90 3.03 -4.93
C TYR A 112 -5.25 3.54 -4.43
N LYS A 113 -6.20 3.68 -5.35
CA LYS A 113 -7.51 4.28 -5.08
C LYS A 113 -8.61 3.23 -5.00
N VAL A 114 -9.68 3.59 -4.32
CA VAL A 114 -10.95 2.84 -4.39
C VAL A 114 -11.34 2.64 -5.86
N SER A 115 -11.79 1.45 -6.18
CA SER A 115 -12.14 0.96 -7.52
C SER A 115 -10.96 0.56 -8.40
N ASP A 116 -9.72 0.82 -8.00
CA ASP A 116 -8.57 0.33 -8.74
C ASP A 116 -8.52 -1.19 -8.70
N GLU A 117 -8.20 -1.78 -9.83
CA GLU A 117 -7.95 -3.21 -9.98
C GLU A 117 -6.44 -3.42 -10.13
N ILE A 118 -5.89 -4.30 -9.31
CA ILE A 118 -4.45 -4.55 -9.24
C ILE A 118 -4.19 -6.02 -9.54
N GLU A 119 -3.27 -6.28 -10.45
CA GLU A 119 -2.81 -7.62 -10.79
C GLU A 119 -1.44 -7.85 -10.16
N TRP A 120 -1.26 -9.03 -9.55
CA TRP A 120 0.09 -9.44 -9.16
C TRP A 120 0.23 -10.95 -9.24
N ILE A 121 1.47 -11.40 -9.42
CA ILE A 121 1.80 -12.82 -9.60
C ILE A 121 2.15 -13.39 -8.23
N VAL A 122 1.45 -14.45 -7.85
CA VAL A 122 1.74 -15.28 -6.68
C VAL A 122 2.13 -16.69 -7.15
N PRO A 123 2.71 -17.55 -6.27
CA PRO A 123 3.12 -18.90 -6.70
C PRO A 123 2.00 -19.73 -7.35
N SER A 124 0.74 -19.49 -6.98
CA SER A 124 -0.42 -20.17 -7.56
C SER A 124 -0.91 -19.57 -8.89
N GLY A 125 -0.28 -18.49 -9.37
CA GLY A 125 -0.63 -17.85 -10.63
C GLY A 125 -0.94 -16.37 -10.51
N LEU A 126 -1.58 -15.80 -11.55
CA LEU A 126 -1.98 -14.40 -11.56
C LEU A 126 -3.19 -14.16 -10.67
N THR A 127 -3.09 -13.21 -9.77
CA THR A 127 -4.18 -12.80 -8.87
C THR A 127 -4.60 -11.38 -9.18
N LYS A 128 -5.91 -11.13 -9.21
CA LYS A 128 -6.50 -9.82 -9.47
C LYS A 128 -7.33 -9.38 -8.28
N LEU A 129 -7.06 -8.18 -7.78
CA LEU A 129 -7.74 -7.57 -6.64
C LEU A 129 -8.44 -6.29 -7.06
N ARG A 130 -9.52 -5.96 -6.36
CA ARG A 130 -10.15 -4.64 -6.47
C ARG A 130 -10.30 -4.05 -5.07
N ILE A 131 -9.99 -2.77 -4.93
CA ILE A 131 -10.24 -2.02 -3.70
C ILE A 131 -11.70 -1.59 -3.72
N ASP A 132 -12.51 -2.18 -2.83
CA ASP A 132 -13.95 -1.91 -2.81
C ASP A 132 -14.30 -0.67 -2.00
N GLU A 133 -13.64 -0.49 -0.85
CA GLU A 133 -13.98 0.58 0.08
C GLU A 133 -12.81 0.86 1.03
N ILE A 134 -12.65 2.11 1.41
CA ILE A 134 -11.81 2.51 2.54
C ILE A 134 -12.74 2.81 3.71
N ILE A 135 -12.67 1.98 4.76
CA ILE A 135 -13.52 2.10 5.94
C ILE A 135 -12.97 3.17 6.87
N TYR A 136 -11.65 3.25 6.96
CA TYR A 136 -10.94 4.25 7.77
C TYR A 136 -9.67 4.67 7.04
N GLN A 137 -9.46 5.98 6.94
CA GLN A 137 -8.22 6.57 6.45
C GLN A 137 -7.81 7.65 7.46
N PRO A 138 -6.59 7.57 8.05
CA PRO A 138 -6.18 8.54 9.07
C PRO A 138 -6.26 9.99 8.63
N GLU A 139 -5.83 10.29 7.40
CA GLU A 139 -5.82 11.65 6.86
C GLU A 139 -7.24 12.22 6.75
N ALA A 140 -8.18 11.43 6.26
CA ALA A 140 -9.59 11.83 6.16
C ALA A 140 -10.22 12.06 7.53
N ALA A 141 -9.77 11.34 8.56
CA ALA A 141 -10.25 11.47 9.93
C ALA A 141 -9.53 12.59 10.70
N GLY A 142 -8.51 13.21 10.12
CA GLY A 142 -7.69 14.22 10.79
C GLY A 142 -6.67 13.66 11.78
N ASP A 143 -6.39 12.35 11.72
CA ASP A 143 -5.46 11.66 12.62
C ASP A 143 -4.04 11.71 12.04
N TYR A 144 -3.48 12.92 11.91
CA TYR A 144 -2.18 13.12 11.25
C TYR A 144 -0.98 12.68 12.11
N ASP A 145 -1.16 12.58 13.42
CA ASP A 145 -0.08 12.37 14.39
C ASP A 145 -0.04 10.96 14.96
N LEU A 146 -0.41 9.95 14.15
CA LEU A 146 -0.31 8.57 14.59
C LEU A 146 1.14 8.20 14.90
N GLN A 147 1.37 7.62 16.10
CA GLN A 147 2.69 7.24 16.58
C GLN A 147 2.97 5.76 16.37
N TYR A 148 4.26 5.43 16.18
CA TYR A 148 4.76 4.07 15.97
C TYR A 148 5.95 3.80 16.86
#